data_9156b871c10d3490b7f6743cb33a51a6
#
_entry.id   9156b871c10d3490b7f6743cb33a51a6
#
_cell.length_a   1.000
_cell.length_b   1.000
_cell.length_c   1.000
_cell.angle_alpha   90.00
_cell.angle_beta   90.00
_cell.angle_gamma   90.00
#
_symmetry.space_group_name_H-M   'P 1'
#
loop_
_entity.id
_entity.type
_entity.pdbx_description
1 polymer ?
#
loop_
_entity_poly.entity_id
_entity_poly.type
_entity_poly.pdbx_seq_one_letter_code
_entity_poly.pdbx_strand_id
1 'polypeptide(L)'
;ANNLSPEKVLEAAQLIKTGKTYPLGIETNSKTPAYAPRGFKIYVVQPGQTQGGSLGPTKTTYNDDIIEGWLGIGSQIDGLGHIGIDGTYYNGHQAKDFAAMTGLTKLGIEKVPPITTRGVLLDMAAHYGTDVVKEGTAFNKAEIDEVAKKQGVEIRKGDVVLFNTGWISLIG
;
A
#
# COMPACT_ATOMS: atom_id res chain seq x y z
N ALA A 1 -11.76 8.51 -0.76
CA ALA A 1 -12.94 7.67 -0.98
C ALA A 1 -14.17 8.46 -1.47
N ASN A 2 -14.36 9.73 -1.06
CA ASN A 2 -15.56 10.53 -1.43
C ASN A 2 -15.72 10.79 -2.94
N ASN A 3 -14.71 10.51 -3.75
CA ASN A 3 -14.72 10.69 -5.19
C ASN A 3 -14.89 9.38 -5.97
N LEU A 4 -15.07 8.27 -5.26
CA LEU A 4 -15.33 6.95 -5.84
C LEU A 4 -16.85 6.77 -6.00
N SER A 5 -17.26 6.14 -7.09
CA SER A 5 -18.66 5.82 -7.35
C SER A 5 -18.77 4.63 -8.32
N PRO A 6 -19.95 4.00 -8.46
CA PRO A 6 -20.16 2.94 -9.44
C PRO A 6 -19.80 3.36 -10.88
N GLU A 7 -20.06 4.62 -11.26
CA GLU A 7 -19.72 5.15 -12.57
C GLU A 7 -18.20 5.17 -12.80
N LYS A 8 -17.40 5.46 -11.75
CA LYS A 8 -15.93 5.39 -11.80
C LYS A 8 -15.43 3.97 -12.02
N VAL A 9 -16.09 2.98 -11.44
CA VAL A 9 -15.79 1.57 -11.69
C VAL A 9 -16.06 1.20 -13.15
N LEU A 10 -17.21 1.59 -13.68
CA LEU A 10 -17.55 1.35 -15.09
C LEU A 10 -16.59 2.05 -16.05
N GLU A 11 -16.23 3.32 -15.76
CA GLU A 11 -15.23 4.07 -16.53
C GLU A 11 -13.87 3.34 -16.53
N ALA A 12 -13.42 2.87 -15.37
CA ALA A 12 -12.16 2.13 -15.24
C ALA A 12 -12.17 0.81 -16.00
N ALA A 13 -13.27 0.07 -15.97
CA ALA A 13 -13.42 -1.19 -16.68
C ALA A 13 -13.26 -1.03 -18.21
N GLN A 14 -13.68 0.09 -18.77
CA GLN A 14 -13.55 0.37 -20.23
C GLN A 14 -12.09 0.61 -20.66
N LEU A 15 -11.17 0.84 -19.72
CA LEU A 15 -9.75 1.03 -19.99
C LEU A 15 -9.01 -0.28 -20.25
N ILE A 16 -9.59 -1.41 -19.93
CA ILE A 16 -8.99 -2.73 -20.14
C ILE A 16 -8.99 -3.05 -21.65
N LYS A 17 -7.80 -3.07 -22.24
CA LYS A 17 -7.64 -3.35 -23.70
C LYS A 17 -6.95 -4.69 -23.97
N THR A 18 -5.99 -5.07 -23.16
CA THR A 18 -5.14 -6.25 -23.40
C THR A 18 -5.25 -7.32 -22.31
N GLY A 19 -5.95 -7.03 -21.19
CA GLY A 19 -6.01 -7.93 -20.02
C GLY A 19 -4.67 -8.07 -19.28
N LYS A 20 -3.65 -7.29 -19.64
CA LYS A 20 -2.35 -7.32 -18.95
C LYS A 20 -2.50 -6.81 -17.52
N THR A 21 -1.95 -7.55 -16.56
CA THR A 21 -1.92 -7.19 -15.13
C THR A 21 -0.50 -6.84 -14.71
N TYR A 22 -0.38 -6.00 -13.68
CA TYR A 22 0.90 -5.53 -13.15
C TYR A 22 0.88 -5.71 -11.63
N PRO A 23 1.66 -6.64 -11.07
CA PRO A 23 1.84 -6.73 -9.62
C PRO A 23 2.65 -5.51 -9.15
N LEU A 24 2.05 -4.68 -8.30
CA LEU A 24 2.71 -3.48 -7.76
C LEU A 24 3.16 -3.69 -6.31
N GLY A 25 2.77 -4.79 -5.67
CA GLY A 25 3.22 -5.15 -4.34
C GLY A 25 4.61 -5.76 -4.36
N ILE A 26 5.37 -5.53 -3.29
CA ILE A 26 6.62 -6.24 -3.03
C ILE A 26 6.37 -7.45 -2.13
N GLU A 27 7.22 -8.45 -2.21
CA GLU A 27 7.23 -9.53 -1.23
C GLU A 27 7.60 -8.97 0.15
N THR A 28 6.80 -9.29 1.17
CA THR A 28 7.09 -8.89 2.54
C THR A 28 7.55 -10.10 3.33
N ASN A 29 8.77 -10.03 3.85
CA ASN A 29 9.41 -11.10 4.63
C ASN A 29 10.34 -10.50 5.69
N SER A 30 11.06 -11.35 6.44
CA SER A 30 11.95 -10.90 7.53
C SER A 30 13.15 -10.06 7.08
N LYS A 31 13.42 -10.00 5.78
CA LYS A 31 14.52 -9.20 5.19
C LYS A 31 14.02 -7.90 4.57
N THR A 32 12.70 -7.70 4.49
CA THR A 32 12.14 -6.46 3.94
C THR A 32 12.65 -5.26 4.75
N PRO A 33 13.22 -4.25 4.10
CA PRO A 33 13.78 -3.09 4.79
C PRO A 33 12.74 -2.37 5.66
N ALA A 34 13.15 -1.99 6.86
CA ALA A 34 12.31 -1.26 7.79
C ALA A 34 13.15 -0.34 8.69
N TYR A 35 12.59 0.81 9.07
CA TYR A 35 13.19 1.66 10.08
C TYR A 35 13.06 1.03 11.47
N ALA A 36 14.19 0.95 12.22
CA ALA A 36 14.16 0.46 13.59
C ALA A 36 13.17 1.26 14.46
N PRO A 37 12.46 0.62 15.39
CA PRO A 37 12.56 -0.78 15.82
C PRO A 37 11.64 -1.75 15.04
N ARG A 38 11.10 -1.35 13.89
CA ARG A 38 10.15 -2.15 13.12
C ARG A 38 10.79 -3.45 12.64
N GLY A 39 10.02 -4.52 12.62
CA GLY A 39 10.44 -5.83 12.13
C GLY A 39 9.24 -6.65 11.69
N PHE A 40 9.50 -7.71 10.95
CA PHE A 40 8.52 -8.63 10.41
C PHE A 40 9.04 -10.05 10.52
N LYS A 41 8.22 -10.98 11.04
CA LYS A 41 8.57 -12.39 11.18
C LYS A 41 7.40 -13.25 10.74
N ILE A 42 7.71 -14.36 10.11
CA ILE A 42 6.75 -15.40 9.74
C ILE A 42 7.23 -16.69 10.38
N TYR A 43 6.31 -17.41 10.97
CA TYR A 43 6.53 -18.75 11.49
C TYR A 43 5.57 -19.70 10.80
N VAL A 44 6.09 -20.80 10.29
CA VAL A 44 5.27 -21.88 9.72
C VAL A 44 5.07 -22.95 10.78
N VAL A 45 3.83 -23.30 11.06
CA VAL A 45 3.46 -24.35 12.02
C VAL A 45 2.80 -25.51 11.29
N GLN A 46 3.06 -26.72 11.77
CA GLN A 46 2.58 -27.97 11.20
C GLN A 46 1.90 -28.82 12.25
N PRO A 47 1.03 -29.79 11.88
CA PRO A 47 0.48 -30.75 12.83
C PRO A 47 1.61 -31.48 13.56
N GLY A 48 1.52 -31.51 14.89
CA GLY A 48 2.53 -32.16 15.74
C GLY A 48 3.89 -31.46 15.79
N GLN A 49 4.03 -30.26 15.20
CA GLN A 49 5.28 -29.45 15.16
C GLN A 49 6.51 -30.22 14.67
N THR A 50 6.32 -31.30 13.94
CA THR A 50 7.42 -32.16 13.46
C THR A 50 7.15 -32.65 12.05
N GLN A 51 7.97 -32.22 11.11
CA GLN A 51 8.22 -32.84 9.79
C GLN A 51 7.02 -33.53 9.11
N GLY A 52 5.85 -32.85 9.07
CA GLY A 52 4.71 -33.35 8.32
C GLY A 52 3.86 -34.39 9.03
N GLY A 53 3.62 -34.21 10.33
CA GLY A 53 2.58 -34.98 11.04
C GLY A 53 1.25 -34.91 10.31
N SER A 54 0.41 -35.94 10.48
CA SER A 54 -0.90 -36.01 9.84
C SER A 54 -2.02 -36.12 10.85
N LEU A 55 -3.22 -35.62 10.47
CA LEU A 55 -4.41 -35.64 11.29
C LEU A 55 -5.43 -36.65 10.76
N GLY A 56 -5.99 -37.42 11.70
CA GLY A 56 -7.14 -38.27 11.48
C GLY A 56 -6.98 -39.38 10.44
N PRO A 57 -8.10 -40.08 10.11
CA PRO A 57 -8.10 -41.20 9.18
C PRO A 57 -7.73 -40.80 7.74
N THR A 58 -8.01 -39.55 7.37
CA THR A 58 -7.68 -38.99 6.04
C THR A 58 -6.22 -38.66 5.88
N LYS A 59 -5.44 -38.71 6.96
CA LYS A 59 -4.00 -38.34 6.99
C LYS A 59 -3.75 -36.95 6.41
N THR A 60 -4.65 -36.00 6.70
CA THR A 60 -4.52 -34.60 6.26
C THR A 60 -3.25 -34.00 6.84
N THR A 61 -2.49 -33.31 6.00
CA THR A 61 -1.35 -32.49 6.39
C THR A 61 -1.62 -31.04 6.01
N TYR A 62 -1.07 -30.09 6.77
CA TYR A 62 -1.17 -28.67 6.47
C TYR A 62 0.03 -27.90 7.00
N ASN A 63 0.25 -26.73 6.44
CA ASN A 63 1.11 -25.71 7.02
C ASN A 63 0.24 -24.50 7.30
N ASP A 64 0.44 -23.89 8.46
CA ASP A 64 -0.26 -22.69 8.89
C ASP A 64 0.76 -21.59 9.20
N ASP A 65 0.40 -20.33 8.98
CA ASP A 65 1.33 -19.21 9.10
C ASP A 65 0.93 -18.29 10.25
N ILE A 66 1.92 -17.94 11.06
CA ILE A 66 1.80 -16.90 12.09
C ILE A 66 2.64 -15.72 11.69
N ILE A 67 2.06 -14.53 11.70
CA ILE A 67 2.74 -13.27 11.43
C ILE A 67 2.89 -12.48 12.73
N GLU A 68 4.12 -12.05 13.01
CA GLU A 68 4.45 -11.08 14.04
C GLU A 68 5.18 -9.91 13.39
N GLY A 69 4.58 -8.72 13.39
CA GLY A 69 5.25 -7.60 12.74
C GLY A 69 4.47 -6.29 12.73
N TRP A 70 5.13 -5.27 12.20
CA TRP A 70 4.51 -3.98 11.91
C TRP A 70 3.86 -4.01 10.53
N LEU A 71 2.57 -3.66 10.46
CA LEU A 71 1.82 -3.60 9.19
C LEU A 71 2.33 -2.52 8.23
N GLY A 72 3.12 -1.55 8.73
CA GLY A 72 3.77 -0.51 7.92
C GLY A 72 5.12 -0.94 7.32
N ILE A 73 5.33 -2.23 7.05
CA ILE A 73 6.52 -2.76 6.36
C ILE A 73 6.10 -3.32 5.00
N GLY A 74 6.87 -2.99 3.96
CA GLY A 74 6.57 -3.43 2.60
C GLY A 74 5.42 -2.65 1.97
N SER A 75 4.67 -3.32 1.08
CA SER A 75 3.50 -2.71 0.45
C SER A 75 2.35 -2.61 1.43
N GLN A 76 1.79 -1.41 1.60
CA GLN A 76 0.79 -1.10 2.61
C GLN A 76 -0.21 -0.06 2.13
N ILE A 77 -1.29 0.09 2.87
CA ILE A 77 -2.23 1.21 2.75
C ILE A 77 -2.42 1.84 4.12
N ASP A 78 -2.23 3.15 4.21
CA ASP A 78 -2.42 3.91 5.43
C ASP A 78 -3.82 4.50 5.51
N GLY A 79 -4.48 4.30 6.66
CA GLY A 79 -5.74 4.93 6.98
C GLY A 79 -5.57 6.39 7.39
N LEU A 80 -6.68 7.14 7.44
CA LEU A 80 -6.69 8.56 7.80
C LEU A 80 -6.31 8.84 9.27
N GLY A 81 -6.22 7.79 10.09
CA GLY A 81 -5.75 7.84 11.47
C GLY A 81 -4.26 7.56 11.64
N HIS A 82 -3.50 7.36 10.53
CA HIS A 82 -2.09 7.00 10.62
C HIS A 82 -1.17 8.20 10.90
N ILE A 83 -1.37 9.31 10.19
CA ILE A 83 -0.54 10.53 10.34
C ILE A 83 -1.39 11.72 10.71
N GLY A 84 -0.91 12.51 11.67
CA GLY A 84 -1.48 13.77 12.09
C GLY A 84 -0.40 14.82 12.33
N ILE A 85 -0.81 16.03 12.61
CA ILE A 85 0.07 17.16 12.97
C ILE A 85 -0.37 17.67 14.32
N ASP A 86 0.58 17.75 15.26
CA ASP A 86 0.35 18.23 16.63
C ASP A 86 -0.86 17.57 17.30
N GLY A 87 -0.94 16.23 17.22
CA GLY A 87 -2.03 15.43 17.77
C GLY A 87 -3.37 15.57 17.07
N THR A 88 -3.44 16.35 15.99
CA THR A 88 -4.65 16.56 15.18
C THR A 88 -4.57 15.77 13.89
N TYR A 89 -5.58 14.95 13.64
CA TYR A 89 -5.72 14.07 12.48
C TYR A 89 -6.80 14.54 11.53
N TYR A 90 -7.02 13.77 10.47
CA TYR A 90 -8.00 14.08 9.45
C TYR A 90 -9.32 14.56 10.06
N ASN A 91 -9.88 15.61 9.47
CA ASN A 91 -11.13 16.24 9.87
C ASN A 91 -11.15 16.76 11.34
N GLY A 92 -9.99 17.16 11.88
CA GLY A 92 -9.87 17.77 13.20
C GLY A 92 -9.97 16.82 14.39
N HIS A 93 -9.95 15.50 14.16
CA HIS A 93 -9.96 14.54 15.25
C HIS A 93 -8.68 14.61 16.08
N GLN A 94 -8.81 14.64 17.41
CA GLN A 94 -7.69 14.64 18.32
C GLN A 94 -7.29 13.21 18.68
N ALA A 95 -5.98 12.90 18.68
CA ALA A 95 -5.45 11.57 19.01
C ALA A 95 -6.03 11.01 20.32
N LYS A 96 -6.08 11.83 21.37
CA LYS A 96 -6.60 11.47 22.69
C LYS A 96 -8.05 10.96 22.70
N ASP A 97 -8.83 11.31 21.66
CA ASP A 97 -10.26 11.00 21.59
C ASP A 97 -10.55 9.70 20.82
N PHE A 98 -9.56 9.17 20.08
CA PHE A 98 -9.82 7.99 19.24
C PHE A 98 -8.69 6.96 19.17
N ALA A 99 -7.47 7.30 19.57
CA ALA A 99 -6.33 6.38 19.53
C ALA A 99 -6.11 5.69 20.89
N ALA A 100 -6.25 4.38 20.93
CA ALA A 100 -5.97 3.56 22.09
C ALA A 100 -4.96 2.46 21.77
N MET A 101 -4.32 1.89 22.80
CA MET A 101 -3.39 0.76 22.62
C MET A 101 -4.06 -0.45 21.97
N THR A 102 -5.36 -0.59 22.09
CA THR A 102 -6.16 -1.69 21.53
C THR A 102 -6.63 -1.41 20.10
N GLY A 103 -6.35 -0.22 19.55
CA GLY A 103 -6.73 0.17 18.20
C GLY A 103 -7.36 1.55 18.10
N LEU A 104 -7.70 1.95 16.91
CA LEU A 104 -8.37 3.22 16.63
C LEU A 104 -9.89 3.03 16.69
N THR A 105 -10.60 3.94 17.37
CA THR A 105 -12.07 3.96 17.42
C THR A 105 -12.69 4.76 16.28
N LYS A 106 -11.89 5.55 15.55
CA LYS A 106 -12.25 6.33 14.36
C LYS A 106 -11.10 6.30 13.36
N LEU A 107 -11.38 6.66 12.11
CA LEU A 107 -10.42 6.81 11.03
C LEU A 107 -9.66 5.51 10.66
N GLY A 108 -10.18 4.35 11.07
CA GLY A 108 -9.61 3.06 10.73
C GLY A 108 -9.77 2.75 9.24
N ILE A 109 -8.79 1.99 8.72
CA ILE A 109 -8.75 1.62 7.29
C ILE A 109 -9.93 0.74 6.88
N GLU A 110 -10.53 0.00 7.80
CA GLU A 110 -11.70 -0.86 7.57
C GLU A 110 -12.95 -0.09 7.15
N LYS A 111 -12.95 1.24 7.32
CA LYS A 111 -14.04 2.13 6.88
C LYS A 111 -13.86 2.64 5.45
N VAL A 112 -12.70 2.41 4.86
CA VAL A 112 -12.44 2.78 3.46
C VAL A 112 -13.02 1.70 2.55
N PRO A 113 -13.95 2.03 1.64
CA PRO A 113 -14.51 1.06 0.72
C PRO A 113 -13.44 0.56 -0.27
N PRO A 114 -13.68 -0.56 -0.96
CA PRO A 114 -12.83 -1.01 -2.05
C PRO A 114 -12.59 0.11 -3.07
N ILE A 115 -11.33 0.27 -3.47
CA ILE A 115 -10.93 1.31 -4.42
C ILE A 115 -10.81 0.67 -5.80
N THR A 116 -11.74 0.99 -6.69
CA THR A 116 -11.71 0.59 -8.11
C THR A 116 -11.91 1.85 -8.95
N THR A 117 -10.87 2.26 -9.63
CA THR A 117 -10.89 3.49 -10.43
C THR A 117 -9.72 3.49 -11.43
N ARG A 118 -9.64 4.53 -12.25
CA ARG A 118 -8.53 4.74 -13.17
C ARG A 118 -7.24 5.05 -12.39
N GLY A 119 -6.15 4.36 -12.77
CA GLY A 119 -4.80 4.68 -12.31
C GLY A 119 -4.08 5.60 -13.31
N VAL A 120 -3.34 6.57 -12.80
CA VAL A 120 -2.43 7.43 -13.57
C VAL A 120 -1.03 7.26 -13.02
N LEU A 121 -0.13 6.72 -13.83
CA LEU A 121 1.28 6.58 -13.46
C LEU A 121 2.05 7.82 -13.89
N LEU A 122 2.72 8.48 -12.95
CA LEU A 122 3.65 9.58 -13.17
C LEU A 122 5.08 9.11 -12.94
N ASP A 123 5.90 9.17 -13.96
CA ASP A 123 7.30 8.73 -13.90
C ASP A 123 8.20 9.88 -13.42
N MET A 124 8.33 9.99 -12.10
CA MET A 124 9.16 11.00 -11.45
C MET A 124 10.64 10.73 -11.69
N ALA A 125 11.06 9.46 -11.74
CA ALA A 125 12.44 9.11 -11.99
C ALA A 125 12.88 9.60 -13.38
N ALA A 126 12.08 9.33 -14.42
CA ALA A 126 12.34 9.86 -15.77
C ALA A 126 12.27 11.39 -15.85
N HIS A 127 11.40 12.04 -15.04
CA HIS A 127 11.34 13.49 -14.97
C HIS A 127 12.65 14.12 -14.48
N TYR A 128 13.25 13.53 -13.44
CA TYR A 128 14.53 13.98 -12.88
C TYR A 128 15.74 13.41 -13.62
N GLY A 129 15.56 12.62 -14.68
CA GLY A 129 16.65 12.04 -15.47
C GLY A 129 17.51 11.03 -14.72
N THR A 130 16.90 10.24 -13.83
CA THR A 130 17.57 9.27 -12.97
C THR A 130 16.78 7.97 -12.86
N ASP A 131 17.46 6.86 -12.57
CA ASP A 131 16.79 5.58 -12.31
C ASP A 131 16.11 5.57 -10.93
N VAL A 132 16.66 6.29 -9.96
CA VAL A 132 16.13 6.41 -8.60
C VAL A 132 16.14 7.88 -8.19
N VAL A 133 15.00 8.40 -7.79
CA VAL A 133 14.88 9.78 -7.29
C VAL A 133 15.71 9.92 -6.00
N LYS A 134 16.54 10.97 -5.93
CA LYS A 134 17.41 11.22 -4.78
C LYS A 134 16.59 11.35 -3.49
N GLU A 135 17.09 10.75 -2.42
CA GLU A 135 16.52 10.91 -1.07
C GLU A 135 16.35 12.40 -0.70
N GLY A 136 15.21 12.72 -0.09
CA GLY A 136 14.88 14.10 0.31
C GLY A 136 14.36 14.98 -0.83
N THR A 137 14.26 14.47 -2.07
CA THR A 137 13.63 15.22 -3.16
C THR A 137 12.13 15.35 -2.91
N ALA A 138 11.67 16.57 -2.73
CA ALA A 138 10.24 16.88 -2.69
C ALA A 138 9.73 17.20 -4.08
N PHE A 139 8.55 16.70 -4.42
CA PHE A 139 7.80 17.14 -5.60
C PHE A 139 6.38 17.53 -5.18
N ASN A 140 5.94 18.65 -5.70
CA ASN A 140 4.68 19.28 -5.38
C ASN A 140 3.82 19.40 -6.63
N LYS A 141 2.80 20.22 -6.55
CA LYS A 141 1.86 20.41 -7.68
C LYS A 141 2.55 20.80 -8.99
N ALA A 142 3.57 21.64 -8.94
CA ALA A 142 4.26 22.12 -10.15
C ALA A 142 4.94 20.96 -10.90
N GLU A 143 5.71 20.14 -10.21
CA GLU A 143 6.40 18.98 -10.78
C GLU A 143 5.39 17.92 -11.25
N ILE A 144 4.32 17.69 -10.48
CA ILE A 144 3.23 16.76 -10.85
C ILE A 144 2.55 17.20 -12.14
N ASP A 145 2.19 18.48 -12.26
CA ASP A 145 1.55 19.04 -13.45
C ASP A 145 2.48 18.97 -14.67
N GLU A 146 3.78 19.24 -14.48
CA GLU A 146 4.78 19.16 -15.54
C GLU A 146 4.94 17.73 -16.07
N VAL A 147 5.05 16.75 -15.17
CA VAL A 147 5.16 15.34 -15.56
C VAL A 147 3.90 14.88 -16.28
N ALA A 148 2.72 15.19 -15.76
CA ALA A 148 1.45 14.84 -16.39
C ALA A 148 1.36 15.42 -17.81
N LYS A 149 1.73 16.69 -17.98
CA LYS A 149 1.78 17.36 -19.28
C LYS A 149 2.79 16.70 -20.24
N LYS A 150 3.99 16.41 -19.76
CA LYS A 150 5.05 15.77 -20.55
C LYS A 150 4.65 14.37 -21.01
N GLN A 151 3.93 13.63 -20.17
CA GLN A 151 3.42 12.29 -20.49
C GLN A 151 2.11 12.32 -21.31
N GLY A 152 1.49 13.49 -21.53
CA GLY A 152 0.22 13.62 -22.22
C GLY A 152 -0.96 13.01 -21.46
N VAL A 153 -0.89 13.00 -20.13
CA VAL A 153 -1.96 12.45 -19.26
C VAL A 153 -2.61 13.55 -18.45
N GLU A 154 -3.88 13.37 -18.14
CA GLU A 154 -4.66 14.26 -17.27
C GLU A 154 -5.02 13.54 -15.99
N ILE A 155 -4.84 14.18 -14.85
CA ILE A 155 -5.31 13.71 -13.54
C ILE A 155 -6.73 14.21 -13.34
N ARG A 156 -7.66 13.29 -13.10
CA ARG A 156 -9.09 13.59 -12.93
C ARG A 156 -9.56 13.27 -11.52
N LYS A 157 -10.66 13.87 -11.15
CA LYS A 157 -11.30 13.56 -9.87
C LYS A 157 -11.66 12.08 -9.78
N GLY A 158 -11.22 11.43 -8.72
CA GLY A 158 -11.42 10.01 -8.47
C GLY A 158 -10.32 9.09 -8.98
N ASP A 159 -9.29 9.60 -9.65
CA ASP A 159 -8.14 8.79 -10.04
C ASP A 159 -7.28 8.37 -8.83
N VAL A 160 -6.60 7.26 -8.98
CA VAL A 160 -5.43 6.90 -8.17
C VAL A 160 -4.17 7.36 -8.92
N VAL A 161 -3.36 8.19 -8.28
CA VAL A 161 -2.09 8.65 -8.86
C VAL A 161 -0.96 7.81 -8.28
N LEU A 162 -0.17 7.21 -9.15
CA LEU A 162 0.99 6.40 -8.83
C LEU A 162 2.26 7.17 -9.20
N PHE A 163 3.23 7.24 -8.30
CA PHE A 163 4.50 7.90 -8.54
C PHE A 163 5.61 6.85 -8.67
N ASN A 164 6.20 6.73 -9.87
CA ASN A 164 7.42 5.93 -10.03
C ASN A 164 8.62 6.77 -9.57
N THR A 165 9.20 6.39 -8.45
CA THR A 165 10.42 7.02 -7.92
C THR A 165 11.66 6.16 -8.12
N GLY A 166 11.50 4.93 -8.62
CA GLY A 166 12.59 3.96 -8.78
C GLY A 166 13.02 3.27 -7.48
N TRP A 167 12.56 3.71 -6.30
CA TRP A 167 13.05 3.20 -5.01
C TRP A 167 12.86 1.69 -4.81
N ILE A 168 11.84 1.08 -5.42
CA ILE A 168 11.63 -0.38 -5.36
C ILE A 168 12.85 -1.16 -5.89
N SER A 169 13.58 -0.60 -6.86
CA SER A 169 14.77 -1.26 -7.42
C SER A 169 15.94 -1.40 -6.44
N LEU A 170 15.89 -0.69 -5.31
CA LEU A 170 16.89 -0.78 -4.24
C LEU A 170 16.60 -1.92 -3.25
N ILE A 171 15.44 -2.55 -3.35
CA ILE A 171 15.03 -3.68 -2.52
C ILE A 171 15.41 -4.95 -3.29
N GLY A 172 16.53 -5.54 -2.91
CA GLY A 172 17.09 -6.76 -3.51
C GLY A 172 16.88 -7.97 -2.63
#